data_adc3a5f5fbdbaa47516e82e25185e5e5
#
_entry.id   adc3a5f5fbdbaa47516e82e25185e5e5
#
_cell.length_a   1.000
_cell.length_b   1.000
_cell.length_c   1.000
_cell.angle_alpha   90.00
_cell.angle_beta   90.00
_cell.angle_gamma   90.00
#
_symmetry.space_group_name_H-M   'P 1'
#
loop_
_entity.id
_entity.type
_entity.pdbx_description
1 polymer ?
#
loop_
_entity_poly.entity_id
_entity_poly.type
_entity_poly.pdbx_seq_one_letter_code
_entity_poly.pdbx_strand_id
1 'polypeptide(L)'
;MKKLIALALWMSFTASISWAQPVFLVTEAEAAASFAAGGMLNPRSVSQPGSPQIEFLTPDISKPVSAPTNIDIRFVGNPPSEPKPDTFRVLYGSFRIDITQRLLGVAKVSKDGIKVKDAVLPKGRHQLSLMITDSMGRQNQQIVAFTVE
;
A
#
# COMPACT_ATOMS: atom_id res chain seq x y z
N MET A 1 34.06 22.32 -61.53
CA MET A 1 33.21 21.14 -61.20
C MET A 1 33.24 20.97 -59.69
N LYS A 2 32.25 21.52 -59.01
CA LYS A 2 32.13 21.45 -57.51
C LYS A 2 31.04 20.44 -57.15
N LYS A 3 31.43 19.30 -56.61
CA LYS A 3 30.50 18.26 -56.10
C LYS A 3 30.06 18.64 -54.70
N LEU A 4 28.78 19.03 -54.51
CA LEU A 4 28.12 19.20 -53.24
C LEU A 4 27.70 17.81 -52.71
N ILE A 5 28.28 17.40 -51.58
CA ILE A 5 27.88 16.20 -50.83
C ILE A 5 26.88 16.68 -49.80
N ALA A 6 25.61 16.33 -49.99
CA ALA A 6 24.55 16.56 -48.99
C ALA A 6 24.61 15.45 -47.94
N LEU A 7 25.01 15.83 -46.72
CA LEU A 7 25.00 14.93 -45.57
C LEU A 7 23.60 14.92 -44.96
N ALA A 8 22.82 13.87 -45.18
CA ALA A 8 21.51 13.67 -44.56
C ALA A 8 21.69 13.16 -43.15
N LEU A 9 21.42 14.02 -42.16
CA LEU A 9 21.43 13.69 -40.74
C LEU A 9 20.11 12.99 -40.37
N TRP A 10 20.15 11.67 -40.26
CA TRP A 10 19.01 10.89 -39.73
C TRP A 10 18.98 11.02 -38.23
N MET A 11 18.04 11.79 -37.74
CA MET A 11 17.72 11.90 -36.34
C MET A 11 16.87 10.69 -35.92
N SER A 12 17.52 9.67 -35.34
CA SER A 12 16.83 8.50 -34.75
C SER A 12 16.13 8.93 -33.46
N PHE A 13 14.83 9.10 -33.53
CA PHE A 13 13.97 9.35 -32.35
C PHE A 13 13.75 8.03 -31.61
N THR A 14 14.55 7.72 -30.60
CA THR A 14 14.32 6.59 -29.74
C THR A 14 13.19 6.91 -28.76
N ALA A 15 11.99 6.44 -29.05
CA ALA A 15 10.89 6.49 -28.12
C ALA A 15 11.20 5.58 -26.92
N SER A 16 11.48 6.17 -25.78
CA SER A 16 11.63 5.44 -24.52
C SER A 16 10.27 4.95 -24.08
N ILE A 17 10.01 3.64 -24.21
CA ILE A 17 8.83 3.00 -23.66
C ILE A 17 9.04 2.92 -22.14
N SER A 18 8.40 3.82 -21.42
CA SER A 18 8.37 3.77 -19.95
C SER A 18 7.44 2.63 -19.52
N TRP A 19 8.02 1.51 -19.15
CA TRP A 19 7.29 0.42 -18.51
C TRP A 19 6.99 0.84 -17.08
N ALA A 20 5.72 0.96 -16.74
CA ALA A 20 5.30 1.14 -15.35
C ALA A 20 5.82 -0.07 -14.55
N GLN A 21 6.75 0.17 -13.64
CA GLN A 21 7.29 -0.89 -12.77
C GLN A 21 6.19 -1.33 -11.81
N PRO A 22 5.97 -2.63 -11.64
CA PRO A 22 5.01 -3.12 -10.65
C PRO A 22 5.44 -2.67 -9.25
N VAL A 23 4.47 -2.21 -8.48
CA VAL A 23 4.71 -1.68 -7.15
C VAL A 23 4.71 -2.82 -6.13
N PHE A 24 5.90 -3.24 -5.73
CA PHE A 24 6.08 -4.22 -4.67
C PHE A 24 5.99 -3.54 -3.30
N LEU A 25 4.86 -3.72 -2.62
CA LEU A 25 4.68 -3.23 -1.24
C LEU A 25 5.47 -4.08 -0.23
N VAL A 26 5.60 -5.38 -0.51
CA VAL A 26 6.28 -6.38 0.31
C VAL A 26 7.11 -7.27 -0.60
N THR A 27 8.32 -7.59 -0.18
CA THR A 27 9.19 -8.55 -0.89
C THR A 27 8.85 -10.00 -0.52
N GLU A 28 9.20 -10.95 -1.37
CA GLU A 28 9.03 -12.39 -1.08
C GLU A 28 9.80 -12.80 0.19
N ALA A 29 11.00 -12.24 0.39
CA ALA A 29 11.81 -12.51 1.57
C ALA A 29 11.14 -12.03 2.86
N GLU A 30 10.53 -10.85 2.85
CA GLU A 30 9.76 -10.31 3.98
C GLU A 30 8.52 -11.16 4.26
N ALA A 31 7.82 -11.59 3.22
CA ALA A 31 6.67 -12.47 3.34
C ALA A 31 7.07 -13.83 3.93
N ALA A 32 8.12 -14.46 3.42
CA ALA A 32 8.64 -15.74 3.90
C ALA A 32 9.14 -15.64 5.35
N ALA A 33 9.88 -14.58 5.71
CA ALA A 33 10.36 -14.35 7.06
C ALA A 33 9.20 -14.16 8.05
N SER A 34 8.19 -13.37 7.68
CA SER A 34 7.00 -13.17 8.49
C SER A 34 6.23 -14.47 8.73
N PHE A 35 6.15 -15.33 7.72
CA PHE A 35 5.51 -16.64 7.82
C PHE A 35 6.30 -17.61 8.71
N ALA A 36 7.64 -17.67 8.53
CA ALA A 36 8.54 -18.55 9.28
C ALA A 36 8.60 -18.22 10.79
N ALA A 37 8.35 -16.97 11.17
CA ALA A 37 8.35 -16.52 12.56
C ALA A 37 7.18 -17.08 13.41
N GLY A 38 6.51 -18.12 12.94
CA GLY A 38 5.57 -18.89 13.77
C GLY A 38 4.14 -18.39 13.75
N GLY A 39 3.76 -17.81 12.67
CA GLY A 39 2.36 -17.50 12.44
C GLY A 39 1.92 -16.18 13.06
N MET A 40 0.74 -15.82 12.67
CA MET A 40 0.07 -14.63 13.13
C MET A 40 -0.06 -14.71 14.65
N LEU A 41 0.77 -13.96 15.36
CA LEU A 41 0.36 -13.54 16.67
C LEU A 41 -1.06 -13.03 16.48
N ASN A 42 -2.00 -13.38 17.34
CA ASN A 42 -3.34 -12.80 17.29
C ASN A 42 -3.27 -11.40 17.93
N PRO A 43 -2.73 -10.38 17.26
CA PRO A 43 -2.72 -9.06 17.78
C PRO A 43 -4.17 -8.59 17.77
N ARG A 44 -4.61 -8.05 18.86
CA ARG A 44 -5.94 -7.49 18.95
C ARG A 44 -5.93 -6.11 18.29
N SER A 45 -6.94 -5.87 17.45
CA SER A 45 -7.25 -4.49 17.07
C SER A 45 -7.55 -3.69 18.33
N VAL A 46 -6.91 -2.52 18.45
CA VAL A 46 -7.11 -1.63 19.60
C VAL A 46 -7.68 -0.33 19.06
N SER A 47 -8.90 -0.02 19.47
CA SER A 47 -9.59 1.18 19.05
C SER A 47 -10.03 1.96 20.28
N GLN A 48 -9.62 3.22 20.36
CA GLN A 48 -10.10 4.10 21.41
C GLN A 48 -11.55 4.52 21.11
N PRO A 49 -12.41 4.70 22.12
CA PRO A 49 -13.77 5.16 21.88
C PRO A 49 -13.79 6.48 21.09
N GLY A 50 -14.55 6.51 20.01
CA GLY A 50 -14.67 7.66 19.12
C GLY A 50 -13.49 7.89 18.19
N SER A 51 -12.47 7.01 18.15
CA SER A 51 -11.39 7.07 17.16
C SER A 51 -11.92 6.83 15.74
N PRO A 52 -11.19 7.27 14.70
CA PRO A 52 -11.59 7.03 13.32
C PRO A 52 -11.63 5.54 12.99
N GLN A 53 -12.58 5.13 12.16
CA GLN A 53 -12.68 3.75 11.70
C GLN A 53 -11.89 3.58 10.39
N ILE A 54 -11.40 2.37 10.15
CA ILE A 54 -10.69 1.98 8.94
C ILE A 54 -11.54 0.92 8.24
N GLU A 55 -12.00 1.21 7.04
CA GLU A 55 -12.85 0.31 6.25
C GLU A 55 -12.10 -0.13 5.00
N PHE A 56 -12.02 -1.45 4.79
CA PHE A 56 -11.53 -2.01 3.52
C PHE A 56 -12.69 -2.10 2.53
N LEU A 57 -12.59 -1.35 1.44
CA LEU A 57 -13.58 -1.38 0.37
C LEU A 57 -13.18 -2.35 -0.74
N THR A 58 -11.88 -2.42 -1.04
CA THR A 58 -11.29 -3.28 -2.07
C THR A 58 -9.87 -3.66 -1.65
N PRO A 59 -9.42 -4.90 -1.83
CA PRO A 59 -10.19 -6.10 -2.20
C PRO A 59 -11.08 -6.60 -1.07
N ASP A 60 -11.99 -7.54 -1.39
CA ASP A 60 -12.72 -8.28 -0.35
C ASP A 60 -11.76 -9.25 0.34
N ILE A 61 -11.23 -8.84 1.49
CA ILE A 61 -10.22 -9.57 2.27
C ILE A 61 -10.77 -10.82 2.98
N SER A 62 -12.07 -11.06 2.93
CA SER A 62 -12.69 -12.29 3.43
C SER A 62 -12.47 -13.49 2.49
N LYS A 63 -12.01 -13.21 1.27
CA LYS A 63 -11.70 -14.20 0.22
C LYS A 63 -10.23 -14.11 -0.17
N PRO A 64 -9.68 -15.14 -0.83
CA PRO A 64 -8.38 -15.05 -1.45
C PRO A 64 -8.33 -13.91 -2.49
N VAL A 65 -7.26 -13.17 -2.47
CA VAL A 65 -7.05 -12.00 -3.32
C VAL A 65 -6.07 -12.36 -4.44
N SER A 66 -6.41 -12.05 -5.67
CA SER A 66 -5.49 -12.21 -6.80
C SER A 66 -4.63 -10.94 -6.97
N ALA A 67 -3.33 -11.12 -7.14
CA ALA A 67 -2.41 -10.01 -7.46
C ALA A 67 -2.16 -9.94 -8.98
N PRO A 68 -2.00 -8.73 -9.58
CA PRO A 68 -2.08 -7.41 -8.94
C PRO A 68 -3.51 -7.03 -8.56
N THR A 69 -3.67 -6.25 -7.49
CA THR A 69 -4.99 -5.82 -7.01
C THR A 69 -5.04 -4.33 -6.70
N ASN A 70 -6.22 -3.76 -6.80
CA ASN A 70 -6.45 -2.40 -6.30
C ASN A 70 -6.80 -2.46 -4.82
N ILE A 71 -6.23 -1.53 -4.06
CA ILE A 71 -6.52 -1.38 -2.64
C ILE A 71 -7.24 -0.05 -2.44
N ASP A 72 -8.41 -0.10 -1.85
CA ASP A 72 -9.19 1.08 -1.45
C ASP A 72 -9.57 0.94 0.02
N ILE A 73 -9.03 1.82 0.83
CA ILE A 73 -9.26 1.88 2.28
C ILE A 73 -9.87 3.25 2.58
N ARG A 74 -10.99 3.26 3.27
CA ARG A 74 -11.66 4.48 3.73
C ARG A 74 -11.37 4.72 5.19
N PHE A 75 -11.21 5.99 5.54
CA PHE A 75 -11.19 6.46 6.92
C PHE A 75 -12.51 7.15 7.23
N VAL A 76 -13.17 6.72 8.29
CA VAL A 76 -14.42 7.31 8.76
C VAL A 76 -14.16 8.01 10.07
N GLY A 77 -14.21 9.34 10.05
CA GLY A 77 -14.08 10.16 11.24
C GLY A 77 -15.34 10.13 12.09
N ASN A 78 -15.20 10.51 13.37
CA ASN A 78 -16.32 10.67 14.29
C ASN A 78 -16.45 12.17 14.65
N PRO A 79 -17.36 12.91 13.99
CA PRO A 79 -17.50 14.36 14.18
C PRO A 79 -17.63 14.76 15.66
N PRO A 80 -17.06 15.91 16.05
CA PRO A 80 -16.39 16.93 15.23
C PRO A 80 -14.93 16.63 14.83
N SER A 81 -14.43 15.46 15.14
CA SER A 81 -13.06 15.04 14.88
C SER A 81 -12.88 14.48 13.48
N GLU A 82 -11.73 14.76 12.87
CA GLU A 82 -11.36 14.26 11.53
C GLU A 82 -10.11 13.38 11.59
N PRO A 83 -10.01 12.34 10.72
CA PRO A 83 -8.78 11.56 10.57
C PRO A 83 -7.59 12.45 10.16
N LYS A 84 -6.41 12.19 10.73
CA LYS A 84 -5.15 12.88 10.39
C LYS A 84 -4.30 11.99 9.48
N PRO A 85 -4.23 12.26 8.16
CA PRO A 85 -3.52 11.43 7.19
C PRO A 85 -2.02 11.27 7.49
N ASP A 86 -1.39 12.29 8.03
CA ASP A 86 0.03 12.31 8.41
C ASP A 86 0.39 11.33 9.53
N THR A 87 -0.60 10.88 10.28
CA THR A 87 -0.43 9.89 11.36
C THR A 87 -0.60 8.44 10.87
N PHE A 88 -1.01 8.25 9.62
CA PHE A 88 -1.24 6.92 9.08
C PHE A 88 0.05 6.10 9.02
N ARG A 89 -0.02 4.84 9.51
CA ARG A 89 1.08 3.89 9.50
C ARG A 89 0.59 2.51 9.10
N VAL A 90 1.44 1.80 8.36
CA VAL A 90 1.22 0.41 7.97
C VAL A 90 2.42 -0.42 8.38
N LEU A 91 2.18 -1.39 9.24
CA LEU A 91 3.19 -2.35 9.68
C LEU A 91 2.85 -3.72 9.10
N TYR A 92 3.85 -4.39 8.53
CA TYR A 92 3.71 -5.67 7.87
C TYR A 92 4.24 -6.82 8.72
N GLY A 93 3.44 -7.89 8.78
CA GLY A 93 3.82 -9.19 9.31
C GLY A 93 4.11 -9.23 10.80
N SER A 94 4.65 -10.36 11.23
CA SER A 94 4.97 -10.63 12.64
C SER A 94 6.08 -9.73 13.19
N PHE A 95 7.02 -9.32 12.35
CA PHE A 95 8.10 -8.41 12.71
C PHE A 95 7.71 -6.93 12.69
N ARG A 96 6.46 -6.61 12.33
CA ARG A 96 5.93 -5.25 12.27
C ARG A 96 6.83 -4.30 11.44
N ILE A 97 7.27 -4.76 10.27
CA ILE A 97 8.09 -3.97 9.35
C ILE A 97 7.27 -2.76 8.88
N ASP A 98 7.78 -1.56 9.09
CA ASP A 98 7.11 -0.33 8.64
C ASP A 98 7.24 -0.20 7.11
N ILE A 99 6.14 -0.40 6.41
CA ILE A 99 6.03 -0.25 4.95
C ILE A 99 5.32 1.04 4.55
N THR A 100 5.06 1.94 5.49
CA THR A 100 4.33 3.19 5.26
C THR A 100 4.94 4.01 4.13
N GLN A 101 6.26 4.19 4.12
CA GLN A 101 6.93 4.99 3.10
C GLN A 101 6.87 4.36 1.70
N ARG A 102 6.89 3.04 1.61
CA ARG A 102 6.69 2.33 0.33
C ARG A 102 5.29 2.59 -0.22
N LEU A 103 4.30 2.54 0.66
CA LEU A 103 2.92 2.82 0.30
C LEU A 103 2.73 4.28 -0.13
N LEU A 104 3.31 5.24 0.60
CA LEU A 104 3.25 6.67 0.28
C LEU A 104 3.99 7.02 -1.03
N GLY A 105 4.95 6.21 -1.44
CA GLY A 105 5.64 6.35 -2.73
C GLY A 105 4.73 6.09 -3.94
N VAL A 106 3.62 5.41 -3.76
CA VAL A 106 2.72 4.96 -4.85
C VAL A 106 1.27 5.41 -4.67
N ALA A 107 0.93 5.92 -3.50
CA ALA A 107 -0.41 6.39 -3.19
C ALA A 107 -0.37 7.60 -2.28
N LYS A 108 -1.40 8.45 -2.40
CA LYS A 108 -1.62 9.55 -1.46
C LYS A 108 -2.61 9.13 -0.40
N VAL A 109 -2.25 9.38 0.85
CA VAL A 109 -3.19 9.30 1.97
C VAL A 109 -3.93 10.62 2.08
N SER A 110 -5.24 10.57 2.19
CA SER A 110 -6.12 11.71 2.46
C SER A 110 -6.91 11.48 3.75
N LYS A 111 -7.65 12.49 4.20
CA LYS A 111 -8.56 12.32 5.33
C LYS A 111 -9.68 11.31 5.07
N ASP A 112 -9.99 11.06 3.79
CA ASP A 112 -11.04 10.14 3.37
C ASP A 112 -10.54 8.70 3.19
N GLY A 113 -9.20 8.50 3.12
CA GLY A 113 -8.61 7.18 2.95
C GLY A 113 -7.39 7.15 2.04
N ILE A 114 -7.11 5.96 1.51
CA ILE A 114 -5.99 5.69 0.61
C ILE A 114 -6.43 4.77 -0.53
N LYS A 115 -5.93 5.04 -1.73
CA LYS A 115 -6.13 4.21 -2.92
C LYS A 115 -4.80 3.85 -3.57
N VAL A 116 -4.57 2.57 -3.76
CA VAL A 116 -3.41 2.02 -4.47
C VAL A 116 -3.91 1.27 -5.69
N LYS A 117 -3.30 1.51 -6.84
CA LYS A 117 -3.58 0.76 -8.07
C LYS A 117 -2.51 -0.29 -8.30
N ASP A 118 -2.93 -1.42 -8.84
CA ASP A 118 -2.06 -2.50 -9.30
C ASP A 118 -1.01 -2.93 -8.25
N ALA A 119 -1.42 -3.01 -6.98
CA ALA A 119 -0.55 -3.45 -5.89
C ALA A 119 -0.14 -4.91 -6.11
N VAL A 120 1.15 -5.17 -6.10
CA VAL A 120 1.72 -6.52 -6.20
C VAL A 120 2.12 -6.99 -4.82
N LEU A 121 1.56 -8.11 -4.43
CA LEU A 121 1.86 -8.81 -3.18
C LEU A 121 2.27 -10.25 -3.52
N PRO A 122 3.28 -10.81 -2.86
CA PRO A 122 3.65 -12.22 -3.03
C PRO A 122 2.48 -13.15 -2.70
N LYS A 123 2.48 -14.35 -3.26
CA LYS A 123 1.51 -15.38 -2.88
C LYS A 123 1.69 -15.80 -1.42
N GLY A 124 0.58 -16.10 -0.76
CA GLY A 124 0.59 -16.59 0.61
C GLY A 124 -0.26 -15.75 1.57
N ARG A 125 -0.08 -16.02 2.86
CA ARG A 125 -0.83 -15.33 3.93
C ARG A 125 -0.11 -14.05 4.32
N HIS A 126 -0.89 -12.98 4.46
CA HIS A 126 -0.40 -11.65 4.83
C HIS A 126 -1.12 -11.12 6.05
N GLN A 127 -0.42 -10.31 6.84
CA GLN A 127 -0.98 -9.59 7.97
C GLN A 127 -0.48 -8.16 7.95
N LEU A 128 -1.41 -7.23 8.06
CA LEU A 128 -1.14 -5.80 8.15
C LEU A 128 -1.70 -5.26 9.47
N SER A 129 -0.96 -4.35 10.09
CA SER A 129 -1.45 -3.51 11.18
C SER A 129 -1.54 -2.08 10.67
N LEU A 130 -2.75 -1.57 10.58
CA LEU A 130 -3.05 -0.21 10.12
C LEU A 130 -3.33 0.65 11.34
N MET A 131 -2.72 1.83 11.38
CA MET A 131 -2.91 2.78 12.47
C MET A 131 -3.23 4.16 11.92
N ILE A 132 -4.18 4.85 12.54
CA ILE A 132 -4.51 6.24 12.23
C ILE A 132 -4.99 6.95 13.50
N THR A 133 -4.68 8.23 13.60
CA THR A 133 -5.09 9.09 14.71
C THR A 133 -6.01 10.18 14.18
N ASP A 134 -6.89 10.69 15.00
CA ASP A 134 -7.74 11.82 14.66
C ASP A 134 -7.21 13.17 15.19
N SER A 135 -7.93 14.24 14.90
CA SER A 135 -7.60 15.60 15.35
C SER A 135 -7.64 15.77 16.88
N MET A 136 -8.29 14.86 17.60
CA MET A 136 -8.36 14.85 19.07
C MET A 136 -7.32 13.91 19.70
N GLY A 137 -6.43 13.30 18.89
CA GLY A 137 -5.38 12.39 19.36
C GLY A 137 -5.86 10.96 19.64
N ARG A 138 -7.09 10.60 19.27
CA ARG A 138 -7.61 9.24 19.48
C ARG A 138 -7.13 8.33 18.36
N GLN A 139 -6.53 7.22 18.75
CA GLN A 139 -5.93 6.27 17.82
C GLN A 139 -6.80 5.04 17.59
N ASN A 140 -6.88 4.60 16.35
CA ASN A 140 -7.34 3.30 15.95
C ASN A 140 -6.16 2.48 15.41
N GLN A 141 -6.05 1.24 15.86
CA GLN A 141 -5.18 0.23 15.29
C GLN A 141 -6.02 -0.97 14.89
N GLN A 142 -6.05 -1.24 13.59
CA GLN A 142 -6.76 -2.38 13.02
C GLN A 142 -5.78 -3.38 12.42
N ILE A 143 -5.99 -4.66 12.73
CA ILE A 143 -5.21 -5.75 12.18
C ILE A 143 -6.03 -6.48 11.16
N VAL A 144 -5.42 -6.70 10.02
CA VAL A 144 -6.04 -7.32 8.85
C VAL A 144 -5.18 -8.48 8.39
N ALA A 145 -5.82 -9.63 8.21
CA ALA A 145 -5.19 -10.82 7.67
C ALA A 145 -5.93 -11.27 6.40
N PHE A 146 -5.19 -11.60 5.36
CA PHE A 146 -5.74 -12.07 4.09
C PHE A 146 -4.76 -13.00 3.37
N THR A 147 -5.22 -13.68 2.34
CA THR A 147 -4.41 -14.60 1.53
C THR A 147 -4.35 -14.10 0.09
N VAL A 148 -3.17 -14.18 -0.53
CA VAL A 148 -2.94 -13.89 -1.96
C VAL A 148 -2.69 -15.21 -2.71
N GLU A 149 -3.38 -15.39 -3.85
CA GLU A 149 -3.27 -16.57 -4.73
C GLU A 149 -2.43 -16.32 -5.99
#